data_685f10b24f8bd3cd5ea76a9e1a81b962
#
_entry.id   685f10b24f8bd3cd5ea76a9e1a81b962
#
_cell.length_a   1.000
_cell.length_b   1.000
_cell.length_c   1.000
_cell.angle_alpha   90.00
_cell.angle_beta   90.00
_cell.angle_gamma   90.00
#
_symmetry.space_group_name_H-M   'P 1'
#
loop_
_entity.id
_entity.type
_entity.pdbx_description
1 polymer ?
#
loop_
_entity_poly.entity_id
_entity_poly.type
_entity_poly.pdbx_seq_one_letter_code
_entity_poly.pdbx_strand_id
1 'polypeptide(L)'
;SMSKECDGKMLFNIKSLMLPLDSITEFGDECYAHLSEDETQKETLTEHTRRCQKYWFNIVEAKHIETVFIKFEQLYMGDITNEARHIFELMSVNVVTLHDIGKINPLFQKLKMKNSWKVEYVPESISSRHSIVSAIFYLDYFLDIINTAKGDGRINRDESDVLKDFAYIYSYIISRHHSDMNNLEYFFSGLTGKNTEGDNSGKDAYDWYEMFKQELYKEPVVKLRKRDEWLNRMAYQSNEKNIYLYAWTRLLYSLLVAADYYATSEFMNGYENNDYGNVNNIDNIINEYENNDVQKS
;
A
#
# COMPACT_ATOMS: atom_id res chain seq x y z
N SER A 1 1.82 26.22 -38.48
CA SER A 1 2.70 25.09 -38.11
C SER A 1 3.15 25.30 -36.67
N MET A 2 2.39 24.82 -35.73
CA MET A 2 2.85 24.68 -34.35
C MET A 2 3.19 23.19 -34.16
N SER A 3 4.46 22.89 -34.31
CA SER A 3 5.10 21.61 -34.07
C SER A 3 4.99 21.26 -32.57
N LYS A 4 4.35 20.22 -32.27
CA LYS A 4 4.80 18.97 -31.63
C LYS A 4 6.19 19.09 -30.98
N GLU A 5 6.21 19.62 -29.75
CA GLU A 5 7.27 19.43 -28.76
C GLU A 5 6.62 19.17 -27.40
N CYS A 6 6.05 17.99 -27.30
CA CYS A 6 5.62 17.38 -26.03
C CYS A 6 6.15 15.95 -25.96
N ASP A 7 7.38 15.72 -26.38
CA ASP A 7 8.01 14.41 -26.37
C ASP A 7 9.34 14.46 -25.63
N GLY A 8 9.27 14.61 -24.32
CA GLY A 8 10.41 14.54 -23.41
C GLY A 8 10.02 14.08 -22.02
N LYS A 9 8.78 13.62 -21.81
CA LYS A 9 8.38 13.06 -20.53
C LYS A 9 8.89 11.63 -20.44
N MET A 10 9.78 11.40 -19.47
CA MET A 10 10.02 10.05 -18.98
C MET A 10 8.67 9.39 -18.74
N LEU A 11 8.36 8.39 -19.57
CA LEU A 11 7.27 7.49 -19.32
C LEU A 11 7.48 6.93 -17.91
N PHE A 12 6.48 7.10 -17.07
CA PHE A 12 6.43 6.52 -15.75
C PHE A 12 6.79 5.03 -15.84
N ASN A 13 8.04 4.70 -15.53
CA ASN A 13 8.52 3.33 -15.64
C ASN A 13 8.25 2.60 -14.33
N ILE A 14 7.03 2.12 -14.18
CA ILE A 14 6.54 1.41 -13.01
C ILE A 14 7.47 0.28 -12.57
N LYS A 15 8.00 -0.49 -13.53
CA LYS A 15 8.91 -1.60 -13.20
C LYS A 15 10.20 -1.15 -12.54
N SER A 16 10.74 0.00 -12.96
CA SER A 16 11.98 0.51 -12.37
C SER A 16 11.77 1.13 -10.98
N LEU A 17 10.52 1.45 -10.63
CA LEU A 17 10.15 2.00 -9.33
C LEU A 17 9.77 0.92 -8.30
N MET A 18 9.45 -0.29 -8.73
CA MET A 18 9.13 -1.39 -7.83
C MET A 18 10.38 -1.85 -7.09
N LEU A 19 10.40 -1.62 -5.79
CA LEU A 19 11.49 -2.06 -4.92
C LEU A 19 11.40 -3.58 -4.71
N PRO A 20 12.48 -4.32 -4.88
CA PRO A 20 12.50 -5.72 -4.48
C PRO A 20 12.47 -5.81 -2.94
N LEU A 21 11.69 -6.74 -2.39
CA LEU A 21 11.52 -6.86 -0.94
C LEU A 21 12.85 -7.13 -0.21
N ASP A 22 13.77 -7.86 -0.84
CA ASP A 22 15.09 -8.16 -0.32
C ASP A 22 16.03 -6.93 -0.23
N SER A 23 15.70 -5.83 -0.90
CA SER A 23 16.38 -4.55 -0.70
C SER A 23 15.97 -3.83 0.60
N ILE A 24 14.82 -4.22 1.17
CA ILE A 24 14.21 -3.58 2.34
C ILE A 24 14.45 -4.42 3.60
N THR A 25 14.20 -5.73 3.53
CA THR A 25 14.40 -6.66 4.63
C THR A 25 15.08 -7.94 4.16
N GLU A 26 15.87 -8.56 5.02
CA GLU A 26 16.49 -9.86 4.76
C GLU A 26 15.60 -11.06 5.15
N PHE A 27 14.45 -10.81 5.80
CA PHE A 27 13.60 -11.87 6.35
C PHE A 27 12.51 -12.36 5.40
N GLY A 28 12.44 -11.83 4.19
CA GLY A 28 11.41 -12.17 3.23
C GLY A 28 11.34 -13.65 2.84
N ASP A 29 12.48 -14.32 2.81
CA ASP A 29 12.57 -15.76 2.48
C ASP A 29 12.43 -16.67 3.70
N GLU A 30 12.61 -16.15 4.91
CA GLU A 30 12.43 -16.88 6.17
C GLU A 30 10.99 -16.85 6.68
N CYS A 31 10.20 -15.88 6.22
CA CYS A 31 8.81 -15.67 6.59
C CYS A 31 7.87 -16.10 5.48
N TYR A 32 6.75 -16.70 5.85
CA TYR A 32 5.73 -17.15 4.92
C TYR A 32 4.54 -16.20 4.85
N ALA A 33 4.02 -16.01 3.64
CA ALA A 33 2.82 -15.23 3.40
C ALA A 33 1.55 -16.09 3.45
N HIS A 34 1.63 -17.30 2.87
CA HIS A 34 0.49 -18.23 2.78
C HIS A 34 0.90 -19.68 3.00
N LEU A 35 -0.09 -20.50 3.38
CA LEU A 35 -0.07 -21.96 3.39
C LEU A 35 -1.14 -22.46 2.42
N SER A 36 -0.87 -23.53 1.69
CA SER A 36 -1.90 -24.26 0.95
C SER A 36 -2.96 -24.84 1.90
N GLU A 37 -4.15 -25.16 1.38
CA GLU A 37 -5.24 -25.71 2.21
C GLU A 37 -4.85 -27.02 2.92
N ASP A 38 -4.04 -27.87 2.28
CA ASP A 38 -3.49 -29.09 2.82
C ASP A 38 -2.21 -28.89 3.67
N GLU A 39 -1.76 -27.65 3.80
CA GLU A 39 -0.57 -27.21 4.54
C GLU A 39 0.76 -27.82 4.04
N THR A 40 0.76 -28.39 2.84
CA THR A 40 1.97 -29.04 2.27
C THR A 40 2.88 -28.05 1.56
N GLN A 41 2.32 -26.93 1.08
CA GLN A 41 3.06 -25.89 0.39
C GLN A 41 3.03 -24.59 1.18
N LYS A 42 4.15 -23.89 1.15
CA LYS A 42 4.34 -22.59 1.80
C LYS A 42 4.83 -21.59 0.79
N GLU A 43 4.20 -20.44 0.72
CA GLU A 43 4.65 -19.31 -0.07
C GLU A 43 5.47 -18.37 0.82
N THR A 44 6.72 -18.07 0.44
CA THR A 44 7.51 -17.09 1.15
C THR A 44 6.95 -15.67 0.94
N LEU A 45 7.25 -14.77 1.85
CA LEU A 45 6.84 -13.38 1.72
C LEU A 45 7.45 -12.73 0.47
N THR A 46 8.68 -13.08 0.13
CA THR A 46 9.35 -12.62 -1.10
C THR A 46 8.61 -13.10 -2.35
N GLU A 47 8.23 -14.39 -2.42
CA GLU A 47 7.49 -14.94 -3.56
C GLU A 47 6.13 -14.30 -3.72
N HIS A 48 5.38 -14.14 -2.61
CA HIS A 48 4.10 -13.46 -2.60
C HIS A 48 4.21 -12.01 -3.09
N THR A 49 5.16 -11.25 -2.56
CA THR A 49 5.39 -9.86 -2.96
C THR A 49 5.69 -9.76 -4.45
N ARG A 50 6.55 -10.63 -5.01
CA ARG A 50 6.84 -10.65 -6.45
C ARG A 50 5.59 -10.96 -7.28
N ARG A 51 4.73 -11.87 -6.82
CA ARG A 51 3.45 -12.19 -7.47
C ARG A 51 2.51 -11.00 -7.44
N CYS A 52 2.36 -10.33 -6.30
CA CYS A 52 1.56 -9.11 -6.19
C CYS A 52 2.07 -8.01 -7.11
N GLN A 53 3.38 -7.78 -7.17
CA GLN A 53 4.00 -6.81 -8.07
C GLN A 53 3.73 -7.14 -9.54
N LYS A 54 3.83 -8.43 -9.93
CA LYS A 54 3.49 -8.90 -11.28
C LYS A 54 2.05 -8.56 -11.64
N TYR A 55 1.09 -8.92 -10.79
CA TYR A 55 -0.33 -8.66 -11.05
C TYR A 55 -0.66 -7.16 -11.04
N TRP A 56 -0.10 -6.41 -10.10
CA TRP A 56 -0.29 -4.97 -10.04
C TRP A 56 0.17 -4.30 -11.35
N PHE A 57 1.36 -4.66 -11.83
CA PHE A 57 1.89 -4.17 -13.10
C PHE A 57 1.00 -4.58 -14.28
N ASN A 58 0.62 -5.86 -14.37
CA ASN A 58 -0.20 -6.36 -15.46
C ASN A 58 -1.59 -5.69 -15.53
N ILE A 59 -2.21 -5.42 -14.36
CA ILE A 59 -3.49 -4.70 -14.30
C ILE A 59 -3.30 -3.25 -14.77
N VAL A 60 -2.26 -2.58 -14.29
CA VAL A 60 -1.96 -1.19 -14.69
C VAL A 60 -1.75 -1.09 -16.19
N GLU A 61 -0.98 -2.00 -16.78
CA GLU A 61 -0.72 -2.05 -18.22
C GLU A 61 -2.00 -2.39 -19.01
N ALA A 62 -2.72 -3.43 -18.64
CA ALA A 62 -3.92 -3.88 -19.34
C ALA A 62 -5.07 -2.86 -19.30
N LYS A 63 -5.14 -2.03 -18.26
CA LYS A 63 -6.17 -1.00 -18.08
C LYS A 63 -5.68 0.41 -18.40
N HIS A 64 -4.46 0.58 -18.89
CA HIS A 64 -3.84 1.87 -19.19
C HIS A 64 -3.88 2.86 -18.01
N ILE A 65 -3.72 2.34 -16.78
CA ILE A 65 -3.84 3.12 -15.54
C ILE A 65 -2.64 4.06 -15.36
N GLU A 66 -1.51 3.80 -15.99
CA GLU A 66 -0.35 4.70 -16.01
C GLU A 66 -0.72 6.12 -16.46
N THR A 67 -1.66 6.25 -17.39
CA THR A 67 -2.14 7.58 -17.84
C THR A 67 -2.92 8.31 -16.75
N VAL A 68 -3.59 7.56 -15.87
CA VAL A 68 -4.32 8.13 -14.71
C VAL A 68 -3.31 8.62 -13.67
N PHE A 69 -2.23 7.88 -13.42
CA PHE A 69 -1.14 8.29 -12.53
C PHE A 69 -0.56 9.64 -12.97
N ILE A 70 -0.17 9.73 -14.23
CA ILE A 70 0.42 10.96 -14.80
C ILE A 70 -0.56 12.14 -14.69
N LYS A 71 -1.83 11.92 -15.02
CA LYS A 71 -2.85 12.99 -14.92
C LYS A 71 -3.11 13.43 -13.49
N PHE A 72 -3.23 12.47 -12.56
CA PHE A 72 -3.42 12.80 -11.15
C PHE A 72 -2.25 13.63 -10.61
N GLU A 73 -1.02 13.21 -10.89
CA GLU A 73 0.17 13.94 -10.50
C GLU A 73 0.15 15.38 -11.04
N GLN A 74 -0.12 15.57 -12.33
CA GLN A 74 -0.20 16.90 -12.94
C GLN A 74 -1.29 17.78 -12.32
N LEU A 75 -2.46 17.22 -12.03
CA LEU A 75 -3.60 17.97 -11.50
C LEU A 75 -3.46 18.29 -10.01
N TYR A 76 -2.91 17.36 -9.24
CA TYR A 76 -2.86 17.48 -7.79
C TYR A 76 -1.57 18.11 -7.28
N MET A 77 -0.43 17.70 -7.82
CA MET A 77 0.89 18.14 -7.35
C MET A 77 1.34 19.45 -8.01
N GLY A 78 0.90 19.73 -9.25
CA GLY A 78 1.30 20.94 -9.98
C GLY A 78 2.79 20.96 -10.35
N ASP A 79 3.42 22.14 -10.23
CA ASP A 79 4.85 22.31 -10.47
C ASP A 79 5.64 21.90 -9.24
N ILE A 80 6.16 20.68 -9.27
CA ILE A 80 7.04 20.12 -8.24
C ILE A 80 8.40 19.77 -8.85
N THR A 81 9.41 19.66 -8.00
CA THR A 81 10.74 19.20 -8.41
C THR A 81 10.70 17.75 -8.93
N ASN A 82 11.66 17.40 -9.78
CA ASN A 82 11.79 16.02 -10.25
C ASN A 82 12.01 15.03 -9.09
N GLU A 83 12.68 15.45 -8.03
CA GLU A 83 12.88 14.64 -6.83
C GLU A 83 11.56 14.39 -6.08
N ALA A 84 10.74 15.42 -5.87
CA ALA A 84 9.43 15.27 -5.24
C ALA A 84 8.51 14.37 -6.06
N ARG A 85 8.55 14.50 -7.38
CA ARG A 85 7.83 13.64 -8.33
C ARG A 85 8.27 12.19 -8.20
N HIS A 86 9.57 11.95 -8.21
CA HIS A 86 10.14 10.61 -8.07
C HIS A 86 9.73 9.95 -6.75
N ILE A 87 9.77 10.69 -5.64
CA ILE A 87 9.33 10.17 -4.32
C ILE A 87 7.84 9.84 -4.35
N PHE A 88 7.00 10.69 -4.94
CA PHE A 88 5.56 10.43 -5.08
C PHE A 88 5.28 9.16 -5.88
N GLU A 89 5.93 9.00 -7.03
CA GLU A 89 5.82 7.82 -7.88
C GLU A 89 6.31 6.55 -7.16
N LEU A 90 7.46 6.64 -6.48
CA LEU A 90 8.04 5.55 -5.70
C LEU A 90 7.07 5.09 -4.59
N MET A 91 6.48 6.03 -3.85
CA MET A 91 5.48 5.76 -2.83
C MET A 91 4.26 5.06 -3.41
N SER A 92 3.70 5.60 -4.50
CA SER A 92 2.48 5.11 -5.13
C SER A 92 2.62 3.67 -5.62
N VAL A 93 3.75 3.34 -6.23
CA VAL A 93 4.03 2.00 -6.76
C VAL A 93 4.31 1.00 -5.63
N ASN A 94 5.02 1.40 -4.57
CA ASN A 94 5.43 0.48 -3.52
C ASN A 94 4.40 0.27 -2.40
N VAL A 95 3.19 0.75 -2.55
CA VAL A 95 2.04 0.28 -1.77
C VAL A 95 1.93 -1.25 -1.88
N VAL A 96 2.07 -1.80 -3.10
CA VAL A 96 2.01 -3.25 -3.34
C VAL A 96 3.21 -4.00 -2.78
N THR A 97 4.40 -3.40 -2.76
CA THR A 97 5.61 -4.05 -2.21
C THR A 97 5.53 -4.23 -0.70
N LEU A 98 4.96 -3.23 0.00
CA LEU A 98 5.00 -3.16 1.46
C LEU A 98 3.68 -3.56 2.15
N HIS A 99 2.62 -3.88 1.40
CA HIS A 99 1.31 -4.12 2.00
C HIS A 99 1.29 -5.27 3.01
N ASP A 100 2.12 -6.27 2.80
CA ASP A 100 2.18 -7.51 3.58
C ASP A 100 3.46 -7.68 4.41
N ILE A 101 4.34 -6.68 4.42
CA ILE A 101 5.60 -6.76 5.16
C ILE A 101 5.39 -7.04 6.67
N GLY A 102 4.25 -6.64 7.22
CA GLY A 102 3.87 -6.95 8.59
C GLY A 102 3.67 -8.44 8.89
N LYS A 103 3.61 -9.32 7.88
CA LYS A 103 3.60 -10.77 8.05
C LYS A 103 4.89 -11.31 8.65
N ILE A 104 5.99 -10.55 8.67
CA ILE A 104 7.20 -10.90 9.43
C ILE A 104 6.98 -10.88 10.96
N ASN A 105 5.83 -10.41 11.44
CA ASN A 105 5.44 -10.50 12.84
C ASN A 105 5.58 -11.94 13.36
N PRO A 106 6.39 -12.21 14.40
CA PRO A 106 6.62 -13.56 14.92
C PRO A 106 5.35 -14.30 15.34
N LEU A 107 4.34 -13.59 15.89
CA LEU A 107 3.06 -14.24 16.23
C LEU A 107 2.24 -14.59 14.98
N PHE A 108 2.24 -13.76 13.95
CA PHE A 108 1.62 -14.12 12.66
C PHE A 108 2.28 -15.38 12.10
N GLN A 109 3.61 -15.43 12.08
CA GLN A 109 4.37 -16.59 11.59
C GLN A 109 4.04 -17.85 12.38
N LYS A 110 4.03 -17.77 13.71
CA LYS A 110 3.72 -18.92 14.57
C LYS A 110 2.27 -19.38 14.43
N LEU A 111 1.31 -18.46 14.54
CA LEU A 111 -0.11 -18.81 14.66
C LEU A 111 -0.77 -19.12 13.32
N LYS A 112 -0.35 -18.42 12.24
CA LYS A 112 -0.96 -18.53 10.93
C LYS A 112 -0.13 -19.38 9.97
N MET A 113 1.20 -19.25 10.01
CA MET A 113 2.10 -19.90 9.07
C MET A 113 2.76 -21.16 9.62
N LYS A 114 2.51 -21.51 10.89
CA LYS A 114 3.16 -22.65 11.58
C LYS A 114 4.69 -22.58 11.44
N ASN A 115 5.23 -21.39 11.56
CA ASN A 115 6.63 -21.07 11.44
C ASN A 115 7.19 -20.57 12.78
N SER A 116 8.21 -21.22 13.32
CA SER A 116 8.82 -20.90 14.63
C SER A 116 9.85 -19.78 14.52
N TRP A 117 9.59 -18.77 13.71
CA TRP A 117 10.49 -17.66 13.49
C TRP A 117 10.44 -16.66 14.66
N LYS A 118 11.60 -16.28 15.21
CA LYS A 118 11.86 -15.22 16.21
C LYS A 118 10.67 -14.86 17.14
N VAL A 119 10.19 -15.81 17.94
CA VAL A 119 9.04 -15.58 18.84
C VAL A 119 9.49 -14.75 20.04
N GLU A 120 9.27 -13.44 19.99
CA GLU A 120 9.42 -12.50 21.10
C GLU A 120 8.06 -12.01 21.58
N TYR A 121 8.05 -11.15 22.61
CA TYR A 121 6.79 -10.56 23.09
C TYR A 121 6.15 -9.68 22.02
N VAL A 122 4.90 -10.00 21.67
CA VAL A 122 4.03 -9.19 20.81
C VAL A 122 2.69 -9.03 21.52
N PRO A 123 2.12 -7.82 21.58
CA PRO A 123 0.82 -7.61 22.22
C PRO A 123 -0.27 -8.49 21.60
N GLU A 124 -1.12 -9.11 22.41
CA GLU A 124 -2.21 -9.98 21.96
C GLU A 124 -3.19 -9.26 21.03
N SER A 125 -3.38 -7.95 21.24
CA SER A 125 -4.25 -7.09 20.42
C SER A 125 -3.89 -7.04 18.95
N ILE A 126 -2.63 -7.36 18.59
CA ILE A 126 -2.16 -7.34 17.20
C ILE A 126 -1.79 -8.71 16.65
N SER A 127 -1.94 -9.78 17.41
CA SER A 127 -1.35 -11.11 17.17
C SER A 127 -1.40 -11.60 15.71
N SER A 128 -2.49 -11.39 14.99
CA SER A 128 -2.64 -11.77 13.57
C SER A 128 -2.90 -10.58 12.64
N ARG A 129 -2.85 -9.35 13.13
CA ARG A 129 -3.16 -8.14 12.35
C ARG A 129 -1.90 -7.60 11.66
N HIS A 130 -1.44 -8.29 10.63
CA HIS A 130 -0.26 -7.87 9.88
C HIS A 130 -0.45 -6.56 9.11
N SER A 131 -1.66 -6.26 8.63
CA SER A 131 -1.92 -5.06 7.81
C SER A 131 -1.64 -3.74 8.55
N ILE A 132 -1.94 -3.66 9.85
CA ILE A 132 -1.63 -2.46 10.64
C ILE A 132 -0.12 -2.31 10.84
N VAL A 133 0.61 -3.41 11.04
CA VAL A 133 2.07 -3.40 11.16
C VAL A 133 2.71 -3.00 9.82
N SER A 134 2.20 -3.52 8.70
CA SER A 134 2.62 -3.11 7.35
C SER A 134 2.42 -1.62 7.10
N ALA A 135 1.28 -1.09 7.53
CA ALA A 135 0.95 0.33 7.39
C ALA A 135 1.93 1.23 8.16
N ILE A 136 2.30 0.85 9.38
CA ILE A 136 3.28 1.57 10.19
C ILE A 136 4.66 1.50 9.55
N PHE A 137 5.05 0.31 9.07
CA PHE A 137 6.31 0.11 8.36
C PHE A 137 6.40 1.00 7.12
N TYR A 138 5.36 0.99 6.27
CA TYR A 138 5.30 1.82 5.08
C TYR A 138 5.45 3.30 5.42
N LEU A 139 4.73 3.76 6.44
CA LEU A 139 4.76 5.15 6.88
C LEU A 139 6.15 5.56 7.36
N ASP A 140 6.79 4.75 8.21
CA ASP A 140 8.12 5.02 8.74
C ASP A 140 9.18 5.06 7.62
N TYR A 141 9.14 4.07 6.73
CA TYR A 141 10.05 3.96 5.59
C TYR A 141 10.02 5.20 4.68
N PHE A 142 8.82 5.62 4.26
CA PHE A 142 8.69 6.75 3.35
C PHE A 142 8.84 8.11 4.04
N LEU A 143 8.46 8.25 5.30
CA LEU A 143 8.75 9.48 6.06
C LEU A 143 10.26 9.69 6.23
N ASP A 144 11.04 8.64 6.36
CA ASP A 144 12.50 8.74 6.38
C ASP A 144 13.05 9.27 5.06
N ILE A 145 12.63 8.70 3.93
CA ILE A 145 13.02 9.16 2.58
C ILE A 145 12.66 10.65 2.39
N ILE A 146 11.43 11.05 2.73
CA ILE A 146 10.96 12.42 2.58
C ILE A 146 11.76 13.39 3.47
N ASN A 147 12.00 13.01 4.73
CA ASN A 147 12.74 13.85 5.67
C ASN A 147 14.21 14.00 5.26
N THR A 148 14.82 12.91 4.76
CA THR A 148 16.20 12.94 4.22
C THR A 148 16.28 13.85 3.00
N ALA A 149 15.38 13.70 2.02
CA ALA A 149 15.35 14.54 0.83
C ALA A 149 15.16 16.03 1.18
N LYS A 150 14.31 16.33 2.18
CA LYS A 150 14.14 17.69 2.70
C LYS A 150 15.39 18.20 3.41
N GLY A 151 16.01 17.37 4.26
CA GLY A 151 17.23 17.72 5.00
C GLY A 151 18.40 18.05 4.08
N ASP A 152 18.51 17.32 2.97
CA ASP A 152 19.52 17.51 1.92
C ASP A 152 19.20 18.70 0.98
N GLY A 153 18.03 19.33 1.13
CA GLY A 153 17.58 20.42 0.25
C GLY A 153 17.17 19.99 -1.15
N ARG A 154 16.92 18.67 -1.37
CA ARG A 154 16.46 18.12 -2.66
C ARG A 154 14.98 18.41 -2.94
N ILE A 155 14.19 18.57 -1.88
CA ILE A 155 12.80 19.02 -1.92
C ILE A 155 12.59 20.18 -0.95
N ASN A 156 11.62 21.06 -1.25
CA ASN A 156 11.26 22.16 -0.37
C ASN A 156 10.26 21.74 0.71
N ARG A 157 9.86 22.69 1.58
CA ARG A 157 8.94 22.43 2.68
C ARG A 157 7.55 22.00 2.19
N ASP A 158 7.00 22.72 1.21
CA ASP A 158 5.64 22.47 0.71
C ASP A 158 5.54 21.10 0.02
N GLU A 159 6.55 20.75 -0.77
CA GLU A 159 6.68 19.42 -1.36
C GLU A 159 6.78 18.31 -0.30
N SER A 160 7.62 18.51 0.71
CA SER A 160 7.73 17.58 1.84
C SER A 160 6.40 17.39 2.55
N ASP A 161 5.65 18.45 2.72
CA ASP A 161 4.38 18.43 3.43
C ASP A 161 3.31 17.66 2.61
N VAL A 162 3.24 17.90 1.30
CA VAL A 162 2.33 17.17 0.40
C VAL A 162 2.70 15.67 0.32
N LEU A 163 3.98 15.34 0.19
CA LEU A 163 4.44 13.97 0.16
C LEU A 163 4.11 13.21 1.46
N LYS A 164 4.21 13.86 2.62
CA LYS A 164 3.80 13.29 3.90
C LYS A 164 2.31 12.98 3.94
N ASP A 165 1.47 13.87 3.41
CA ASP A 165 0.03 13.63 3.33
C ASP A 165 -0.26 12.35 2.53
N PHE A 166 0.44 12.13 1.39
CA PHE A 166 0.33 10.88 0.63
C PHE A 166 0.88 9.67 1.38
N ALA A 167 2.00 9.79 2.09
CA ALA A 167 2.53 8.69 2.88
C ALA A 167 1.50 8.19 3.92
N TYR A 168 0.78 9.10 4.57
CA TYR A 168 -0.30 8.77 5.49
C TYR A 168 -1.50 8.10 4.79
N ILE A 169 -1.94 8.64 3.65
CA ILE A 169 -3.04 8.06 2.88
C ILE A 169 -2.70 6.64 2.42
N TYR A 170 -1.49 6.41 1.93
CA TYR A 170 -1.06 5.10 1.45
C TYR A 170 -0.87 4.10 2.60
N SER A 171 -0.36 4.55 3.73
CA SER A 171 -0.35 3.76 4.97
C SER A 171 -1.78 3.32 5.37
N TYR A 172 -2.76 4.22 5.30
CA TYR A 172 -4.15 3.89 5.54
C TYR A 172 -4.68 2.85 4.52
N ILE A 173 -4.40 3.00 3.22
CA ILE A 173 -4.77 2.00 2.20
C ILE A 173 -4.24 0.62 2.58
N ILE A 174 -2.96 0.53 2.96
CA ILE A 174 -2.32 -0.71 3.39
C ILE A 174 -3.02 -1.27 4.64
N SER A 175 -3.36 -0.44 5.62
CA SER A 175 -4.03 -0.91 6.83
C SER A 175 -5.40 -1.55 6.56
N ARG A 176 -6.01 -1.23 5.43
CA ARG A 176 -7.39 -1.61 5.08
C ARG A 176 -7.51 -2.67 3.99
N HIS A 177 -6.41 -3.19 3.43
CA HIS A 177 -6.46 -4.07 2.26
C HIS A 177 -7.24 -5.39 2.48
N HIS A 178 -7.47 -5.81 3.73
CA HIS A 178 -8.34 -6.94 4.10
C HIS A 178 -9.70 -6.51 4.66
N SER A 179 -10.08 -5.25 4.57
CA SER A 179 -11.32 -4.74 5.15
C SER A 179 -11.83 -3.51 4.42
N ASP A 180 -13.09 -3.16 4.62
CA ASP A 180 -13.67 -1.96 4.01
C ASP A 180 -12.93 -0.69 4.42
N MET A 181 -12.87 0.27 3.50
CA MET A 181 -12.36 1.61 3.79
C MET A 181 -13.37 2.36 4.66
N ASN A 182 -12.94 2.68 5.87
CA ASN A 182 -13.69 3.51 6.82
C ASN A 182 -13.08 4.92 6.94
N ASN A 183 -13.41 5.64 8.01
CA ASN A 183 -12.88 6.96 8.25
C ASN A 183 -11.36 6.93 8.52
N LEU A 184 -10.62 7.73 7.73
CA LEU A 184 -9.18 7.92 7.87
C LEU A 184 -8.77 8.46 9.26
N GLU A 185 -9.57 9.35 9.83
CA GLU A 185 -9.35 9.91 11.17
C GLU A 185 -9.36 8.83 12.25
N TYR A 186 -10.24 7.84 12.11
CA TYR A 186 -10.31 6.70 13.02
C TYR A 186 -9.01 5.87 13.02
N PHE A 187 -8.43 5.64 11.86
CA PHE A 187 -7.14 4.96 11.74
C PHE A 187 -6.03 5.69 12.50
N PHE A 188 -5.92 7.00 12.32
CA PHE A 188 -4.85 7.78 12.97
C PHE A 188 -5.09 7.98 14.46
N SER A 189 -6.33 8.16 14.90
CA SER A 189 -6.65 8.21 16.33
C SER A 189 -6.32 6.89 17.04
N GLY A 190 -6.55 5.77 16.37
CA GLY A 190 -6.13 4.44 16.84
C GLY A 190 -4.62 4.33 17.02
N LEU A 191 -3.82 4.79 16.04
CA LEU A 191 -2.36 4.79 16.13
C LEU A 191 -1.82 5.68 17.25
N THR A 192 -2.52 6.76 17.60
CA THR A 192 -2.11 7.69 18.66
C THR A 192 -2.56 7.30 20.06
N GLY A 193 -3.42 6.28 20.18
CA GLY A 193 -4.06 5.90 21.44
C GLY A 193 -5.12 6.90 21.92
N LYS A 194 -5.59 7.80 21.03
CA LYS A 194 -6.66 8.77 21.32
C LYS A 194 -8.06 8.21 21.05
N ASN A 195 -8.17 6.94 20.66
CA ASN A 195 -9.45 6.33 20.38
C ASN A 195 -10.21 6.07 21.71
N THR A 196 -11.38 6.68 21.83
CA THR A 196 -12.24 6.58 23.02
C THR A 196 -13.00 5.26 23.12
N GLU A 197 -12.95 4.41 22.09
CA GLU A 197 -13.68 3.14 22.01
C GLU A 197 -12.92 1.93 22.57
N GLY A 198 -11.74 2.14 23.17
CA GLY A 198 -10.99 1.08 23.86
C GLY A 198 -10.20 0.14 22.95
N ASP A 199 -10.20 0.33 21.63
CA ASP A 199 -9.33 -0.41 20.70
C ASP A 199 -7.93 0.23 20.65
N ASN A 200 -7.00 -0.36 21.39
CA ASN A 200 -5.59 0.06 21.42
C ASN A 200 -4.71 -0.67 20.38
N SER A 201 -5.28 -1.49 19.51
CA SER A 201 -4.51 -2.36 18.62
C SER A 201 -3.55 -1.58 17.71
N GLY A 202 -3.91 -0.38 17.28
CA GLY A 202 -3.04 0.48 16.49
C GLY A 202 -1.87 1.03 17.30
N LYS A 203 -2.10 1.42 18.56
CA LYS A 203 -1.04 1.88 19.46
C LYS A 203 -0.09 0.74 19.81
N ASP A 204 -0.63 -0.42 20.18
CA ASP A 204 0.16 -1.60 20.53
C ASP A 204 1.01 -2.06 19.34
N ALA A 205 0.46 -2.04 18.12
CA ALA A 205 1.19 -2.34 16.90
C ALA A 205 2.36 -1.36 16.68
N TYR A 206 2.14 -0.07 16.97
CA TYR A 206 3.18 0.94 16.85
C TYR A 206 4.28 0.76 17.91
N ASP A 207 3.91 0.53 19.16
CA ASP A 207 4.85 0.33 20.26
C ASP A 207 5.70 -0.93 20.00
N TRP A 208 5.08 -2.02 19.51
CA TRP A 208 5.82 -3.21 19.10
C TRP A 208 6.76 -2.93 17.92
N TYR A 209 6.28 -2.22 16.91
CA TYR A 209 7.08 -1.86 15.76
C TYR A 209 8.32 -1.04 16.16
N GLU A 210 8.16 -0.06 17.05
CA GLU A 210 9.28 0.74 17.56
C GLU A 210 10.34 -0.11 18.28
N MET A 211 9.93 -1.16 18.97
CA MET A 211 10.85 -2.11 19.62
C MET A 211 11.60 -2.98 18.61
N PHE A 212 10.92 -3.39 17.55
CA PHE A 212 11.39 -4.41 16.61
C PHE A 212 11.99 -3.85 15.31
N LYS A 213 11.76 -2.57 15.01
CA LYS A 213 12.10 -1.98 13.71
C LYS A 213 13.56 -2.13 13.29
N GLN A 214 14.50 -2.07 14.23
CA GLN A 214 15.93 -2.24 13.93
C GLN A 214 16.27 -3.64 13.42
N GLU A 215 15.45 -4.64 13.74
CA GLU A 215 15.59 -5.99 13.22
C GLU A 215 14.90 -6.16 11.86
N LEU A 216 13.94 -5.30 11.53
CA LEU A 216 13.15 -5.38 10.29
C LEU A 216 13.84 -4.73 9.09
N TYR A 217 14.60 -3.67 9.32
CA TYR A 217 15.29 -2.93 8.26
C TYR A 217 16.75 -3.34 8.15
N LYS A 218 17.28 -3.29 6.94
CA LYS A 218 18.72 -3.41 6.68
C LYS A 218 19.50 -2.18 7.13
N GLU A 219 18.83 -1.02 7.08
CA GLU A 219 19.41 0.28 7.46
C GLU A 219 18.66 0.89 8.64
N PRO A 220 19.34 1.66 9.52
CA PRO A 220 18.69 2.34 10.63
C PRO A 220 17.62 3.34 10.17
N VAL A 221 16.46 3.32 10.81
CA VAL A 221 15.34 4.20 10.48
C VAL A 221 15.13 5.29 11.51
N VAL A 222 14.77 6.48 11.05
CA VAL A 222 14.52 7.66 11.86
C VAL A 222 13.14 7.60 12.55
N LYS A 223 13.01 8.18 13.74
CA LYS A 223 11.76 8.19 14.52
C LYS A 223 10.63 8.93 13.81
N LEU A 224 9.43 8.34 13.83
CA LEU A 224 8.19 9.00 13.42
C LEU A 224 7.97 10.31 14.19
N ARG A 225 7.74 11.40 13.46
CA ARG A 225 7.46 12.71 14.06
C ARG A 225 5.95 12.95 14.23
N LYS A 226 5.64 13.86 15.17
CA LYS A 226 4.31 14.29 15.65
C LYS A 226 3.18 14.17 14.60
N ARG A 227 2.20 13.34 14.90
CA ARG A 227 1.04 12.98 14.07
C ARG A 227 -0.06 14.04 14.09
N ASP A 228 -0.16 14.84 15.17
CA ASP A 228 -1.24 15.81 15.39
C ASP A 228 -1.26 16.94 14.36
N GLU A 229 -0.10 17.31 13.81
CA GLU A 229 0.02 18.38 12.81
C GLU A 229 -0.60 18.00 11.46
N TRP A 230 -0.62 16.70 11.15
CA TRP A 230 -1.11 16.22 9.87
C TRP A 230 -2.64 16.18 9.75
N LEU A 231 -3.34 15.72 10.81
CA LEU A 231 -4.82 15.68 10.83
C LEU A 231 -5.42 17.06 10.64
N ASN A 232 -4.78 18.10 11.19
CA ASN A 232 -5.22 19.47 11.04
C ASN A 232 -5.04 20.03 9.61
N ARG A 233 -4.11 19.49 8.83
CA ARG A 233 -3.83 19.97 7.45
C ARG A 233 -4.81 19.42 6.43
N MET A 234 -5.21 18.15 6.54
CA MET A 234 -6.20 17.53 5.65
C MET A 234 -7.56 18.20 5.70
N ALA A 235 -7.93 18.82 6.83
CA ALA A 235 -9.19 19.53 7.00
C ALA A 235 -9.30 20.81 6.16
N TYR A 236 -8.18 21.37 5.70
CA TYR A 236 -8.13 22.65 4.98
C TYR A 236 -8.03 22.55 3.45
N GLN A 237 -8.07 21.36 2.86
CA GLN A 237 -8.01 21.23 1.40
C GLN A 237 -9.34 21.62 0.74
N SER A 238 -9.25 22.28 -0.43
CA SER A 238 -10.45 22.71 -1.18
C SER A 238 -11.28 21.50 -1.65
N ASN A 239 -12.61 21.66 -1.69
CA ASN A 239 -13.55 20.60 -2.08
C ASN A 239 -13.26 19.99 -3.45
N GLU A 240 -12.74 20.73 -4.42
CA GLU A 240 -12.41 20.22 -5.77
C GLU A 240 -11.24 19.24 -5.73
N LYS A 241 -10.18 19.55 -4.99
CA LYS A 241 -9.03 18.64 -4.84
C LYS A 241 -9.40 17.35 -4.08
N ASN A 242 -10.36 17.42 -3.17
CA ASN A 242 -10.80 16.27 -2.40
C ASN A 242 -11.45 15.16 -3.28
N ILE A 243 -12.15 15.52 -4.36
CA ILE A 243 -12.74 14.53 -5.29
C ILE A 243 -11.63 13.73 -6.00
N TYR A 244 -10.60 14.41 -6.51
CA TYR A 244 -9.47 13.72 -7.17
C TYR A 244 -8.70 12.84 -6.19
N LEU A 245 -8.46 13.33 -4.99
CA LEU A 245 -7.79 12.57 -3.94
C LEU A 245 -8.60 11.33 -3.53
N TYR A 246 -9.92 11.48 -3.40
CA TYR A 246 -10.80 10.36 -3.10
C TYR A 246 -10.76 9.30 -4.22
N ALA A 247 -10.89 9.72 -5.47
CA ALA A 247 -10.84 8.82 -6.62
C ALA A 247 -9.48 8.10 -6.71
N TRP A 248 -8.38 8.81 -6.49
CA TRP A 248 -7.04 8.28 -6.45
C TRP A 248 -6.86 7.24 -5.34
N THR A 249 -7.29 7.56 -4.14
CA THR A 249 -7.22 6.66 -2.97
C THR A 249 -7.99 5.37 -3.24
N ARG A 250 -9.20 5.47 -3.82
CA ARG A 250 -10.02 4.31 -4.19
C ARG A 250 -9.38 3.48 -5.30
N LEU A 251 -8.76 4.12 -6.29
CA LEU A 251 -8.05 3.43 -7.37
C LEU A 251 -6.88 2.62 -6.84
N LEU A 252 -6.00 3.23 -6.03
CA LEU A 252 -4.85 2.53 -5.45
C LEU A 252 -5.27 1.38 -4.52
N TYR A 253 -6.30 1.60 -3.70
CA TYR A 253 -6.87 0.55 -2.86
C TYR A 253 -7.37 -0.61 -3.72
N SER A 254 -8.14 -0.34 -4.77
CA SER A 254 -8.67 -1.37 -5.66
C SER A 254 -7.57 -2.14 -6.39
N LEU A 255 -6.52 -1.44 -6.85
CA LEU A 255 -5.35 -2.06 -7.47
C LEU A 255 -4.60 -2.98 -6.50
N LEU A 256 -4.40 -2.53 -5.26
CA LEU A 256 -3.74 -3.32 -4.23
C LEU A 256 -4.53 -4.60 -3.94
N VAL A 257 -5.83 -4.46 -3.64
CA VAL A 257 -6.70 -5.59 -3.32
C VAL A 257 -6.79 -6.58 -4.49
N ALA A 258 -6.89 -6.08 -5.73
CA ALA A 258 -6.92 -6.94 -6.91
C ALA A 258 -5.59 -7.70 -7.10
N ALA A 259 -4.46 -7.03 -6.94
CA ALA A 259 -3.14 -7.64 -7.08
C ALA A 259 -2.90 -8.73 -6.04
N ASP A 260 -3.25 -8.49 -4.79
CA ASP A 260 -3.16 -9.44 -3.69
C ASP A 260 -4.10 -10.64 -3.92
N TYR A 261 -5.34 -10.38 -4.33
CA TYR A 261 -6.32 -11.44 -4.65
C TYR A 261 -5.82 -12.36 -5.77
N TYR A 262 -5.33 -11.81 -6.88
CA TYR A 262 -4.82 -12.62 -8.00
C TYR A 262 -3.54 -13.39 -7.60
N ALA A 263 -2.65 -12.77 -6.84
CA ALA A 263 -1.43 -13.42 -6.35
C ALA A 263 -1.76 -14.62 -5.43
N THR A 264 -2.65 -14.41 -4.48
CA THR A 264 -3.12 -15.45 -3.56
C THR A 264 -3.85 -16.55 -4.31
N SER A 265 -4.72 -16.21 -5.27
CA SER A 265 -5.43 -17.18 -6.12
C SER A 265 -4.47 -18.02 -6.97
N GLU A 266 -3.42 -17.42 -7.54
CA GLU A 266 -2.39 -18.16 -8.28
C GLU A 266 -1.68 -19.19 -7.39
N PHE A 267 -1.29 -18.80 -6.17
CA PHE A 267 -0.65 -19.71 -5.23
C PHE A 267 -1.58 -20.87 -4.83
N MET A 268 -2.84 -20.56 -4.48
CA MET A 268 -3.80 -21.53 -3.98
C MET A 268 -4.27 -22.51 -5.07
N ASN A 269 -4.43 -22.05 -6.31
CA ASN A 269 -5.04 -22.82 -7.39
C ASN A 269 -4.02 -23.35 -8.42
N GLY A 270 -2.78 -22.88 -8.38
CA GLY A 270 -1.70 -23.35 -9.24
C GLY A 270 -1.77 -22.87 -10.71
N TYR A 271 -2.61 -21.86 -11.02
CA TYR A 271 -2.70 -21.30 -12.37
C TYR A 271 -2.69 -19.77 -12.36
N GLU A 272 -2.03 -19.21 -13.37
CA GLU A 272 -1.94 -17.77 -13.58
C GLU A 272 -3.24 -17.23 -14.19
N ASN A 273 -3.75 -16.13 -13.62
CA ASN A 273 -4.89 -15.43 -14.19
C ASN A 273 -4.40 -14.34 -15.15
N ASN A 274 -4.90 -14.36 -16.39
CA ASN A 274 -4.59 -13.36 -17.41
C ASN A 274 -5.82 -12.53 -17.82
N ASP A 275 -6.97 -12.75 -17.19
CA ASP A 275 -8.18 -11.97 -17.38
C ASP A 275 -8.42 -11.02 -16.19
N TYR A 276 -8.19 -9.75 -16.40
CA TYR A 276 -8.36 -8.68 -15.39
C TYR A 276 -9.73 -7.99 -15.51
N GLY A 277 -10.74 -8.72 -15.96
CA GLY A 277 -12.08 -8.24 -16.22
C GLY A 277 -12.18 -7.44 -17.53
N ASN A 278 -13.10 -7.90 -18.39
CA ASN A 278 -13.44 -7.21 -19.62
C ASN A 278 -14.74 -6.42 -19.40
N VAL A 279 -14.80 -5.18 -19.90
CA VAL A 279 -16.04 -4.36 -19.87
C VAL A 279 -17.20 -5.12 -20.50
N ASN A 280 -16.96 -5.88 -21.57
CA ASN A 280 -17.97 -6.73 -22.22
C ASN A 280 -18.51 -7.83 -21.30
N ASN A 281 -17.71 -8.34 -20.35
CA ASN A 281 -18.18 -9.31 -19.37
C ASN A 281 -19.08 -8.68 -18.32
N ILE A 282 -18.86 -7.43 -17.96
CA ILE A 282 -19.70 -6.69 -17.02
C ILE A 282 -21.09 -6.46 -17.65
N ASP A 283 -21.15 -6.03 -18.91
CA ASP A 283 -22.39 -5.86 -19.64
C ASP A 283 -23.17 -7.18 -19.76
N ASN A 284 -22.47 -8.30 -20.00
CA ASN A 284 -23.11 -9.62 -20.03
C ASN A 284 -23.67 -10.02 -18.67
N ILE A 285 -22.95 -9.78 -17.58
CA ILE A 285 -23.40 -10.05 -16.20
C ILE A 285 -24.62 -9.19 -15.85
N ILE A 286 -24.61 -7.91 -16.21
CA ILE A 286 -25.75 -7.01 -16.01
C ILE A 286 -26.96 -7.50 -16.81
N ASN A 287 -26.76 -7.85 -18.07
CA ASN A 287 -27.85 -8.35 -18.94
C ASN A 287 -28.41 -9.69 -18.41
N GLU A 288 -27.55 -10.60 -17.90
CA GLU A 288 -27.99 -11.85 -17.28
C GLU A 288 -28.78 -11.60 -16.00
N TYR A 289 -28.36 -10.64 -15.18
CA TYR A 289 -29.04 -10.26 -13.94
C TYR A 289 -30.41 -9.67 -14.24
N GLU A 290 -30.50 -8.70 -15.16
CA GLU A 290 -31.76 -8.08 -15.59
C GLU A 290 -32.72 -9.11 -16.19
N ASN A 291 -32.26 -10.02 -17.03
CA ASN A 291 -33.07 -11.08 -17.64
C ASN A 291 -33.58 -12.10 -16.61
N ASN A 292 -32.82 -12.39 -15.56
CA ASN A 292 -33.25 -13.29 -14.49
C ASN A 292 -34.26 -12.68 -13.53
N ASP A 293 -34.20 -11.36 -13.30
CA ASP A 293 -35.21 -10.65 -12.48
C ASP A 293 -36.55 -10.46 -13.20
N VAL A 294 -36.52 -10.30 -14.50
CA VAL A 294 -37.77 -10.22 -15.34
C VAL A 294 -38.51 -11.57 -15.41
N GLN A 295 -37.81 -12.69 -15.22
CA GLN A 295 -38.46 -14.01 -15.17
C GLN A 295 -39.03 -14.37 -13.79
N LYS A 296 -38.75 -13.59 -12.77
CA LYS A 296 -39.27 -13.80 -11.39
C LYS A 296 -40.41 -12.86 -11.00
N SER A 297 -40.77 -11.92 -11.85
CA SER A 297 -41.93 -11.02 -11.71
C SER A 297 -43.10 -11.48 -12.61
#